data_78f4f729e730494940dca76434570c5a
#
_entry.id   78f4f729e730494940dca76434570c5a
#
_cell.length_a   1.000
_cell.length_b   1.000
_cell.length_c   1.000
_cell.angle_alpha   90.00
_cell.angle_beta   90.00
_cell.angle_gamma   90.00
#
_symmetry.space_group_name_H-M   'P 1'
#
loop_
_entity.id
_entity.type
_entity.pdbx_description
1 polymer ?
#
loop_
_entity_poly.entity_id
_entity_poly.type
_entity_poly.pdbx_seq_one_letter_code
_entity_poly.pdbx_strand_id
1 'polypeptide(L)'
;MKKYHLGIVFSGGGAKAAAHCGALQALKEYGVKADVLAGTSAGAMVAAFHSAGIEPKRMIELCADKTFFRDMATPSRPRGGIFDSSPMLNFIRENMPYRNIEDLPIPVHIVASDMDHGKVKVF
;
A
#
# COMPACT_ATOMS: atom_id res chain seq x y z
N MET A 1 -22.04 6.02 -13.95
CA MET A 1 -21.33 5.09 -13.08
C MET A 1 -20.14 4.49 -13.84
N LYS A 2 -18.88 4.65 -13.37
CA LYS A 2 -17.74 3.98 -14.01
C LYS A 2 -17.94 2.47 -13.90
N LYS A 3 -17.87 1.76 -15.03
CA LYS A 3 -17.95 0.30 -15.04
C LYS A 3 -16.54 -0.25 -14.94
N TYR A 4 -16.21 -0.86 -13.82
CA TYR A 4 -14.96 -1.60 -13.64
C TYR A 4 -15.14 -3.03 -14.15
N HIS A 5 -14.14 -3.54 -14.87
CA HIS A 5 -14.12 -4.92 -15.38
C HIS A 5 -13.29 -5.83 -14.49
N LEU A 6 -12.18 -5.30 -13.95
CA LEU A 6 -11.26 -6.04 -13.10
C LEU A 6 -10.83 -5.21 -11.90
N GLY A 7 -11.12 -5.70 -10.71
CA GLY A 7 -10.60 -5.19 -9.44
C GLY A 7 -9.59 -6.15 -8.84
N ILE A 8 -8.52 -5.61 -8.26
CA ILE A 8 -7.54 -6.41 -7.51
C ILE A 8 -7.52 -5.94 -6.06
N VAL A 9 -7.60 -6.89 -5.14
CA VAL A 9 -7.59 -6.63 -3.69
C VAL A 9 -6.36 -7.27 -3.07
N PHE A 10 -5.62 -6.48 -2.30
CA PHE A 10 -4.40 -6.92 -1.62
C PHE A 10 -4.63 -7.00 -0.11
N SER A 11 -4.41 -8.18 0.45
CA SER A 11 -4.48 -8.39 1.90
C SER A 11 -3.30 -7.74 2.62
N GLY A 12 -3.46 -7.46 3.91
CA GLY A 12 -2.34 -7.16 4.79
C GLY A 12 -1.40 -8.36 4.95
N GLY A 13 -0.24 -8.14 5.55
CA GLY A 13 0.70 -9.22 5.81
C GLY A 13 2.15 -8.81 6.06
N GLY A 14 2.41 -7.51 6.24
CA GLY A 14 3.77 -7.01 6.49
C GLY A 14 4.73 -7.42 5.37
N ALA A 15 5.85 -8.04 5.71
CA ALA A 15 6.86 -8.49 4.74
C ALA A 15 6.33 -9.47 3.68
N LYS A 16 5.23 -10.19 3.95
CA LYS A 16 4.57 -11.08 2.99
C LYS A 16 3.97 -10.34 1.79
N ALA A 17 3.84 -9.02 1.86
CA ALA A 17 3.40 -8.19 0.73
C ALA A 17 4.30 -8.31 -0.51
N ALA A 18 5.53 -8.77 -0.36
CA ALA A 18 6.39 -9.12 -1.50
C ALA A 18 5.75 -10.14 -2.46
N ALA A 19 4.89 -11.04 -1.94
CA ALA A 19 4.13 -11.97 -2.78
C ALA A 19 3.13 -11.23 -3.69
N HIS A 20 2.53 -10.14 -3.24
CA HIS A 20 1.65 -9.31 -4.07
C HIS A 20 2.41 -8.67 -5.24
N CYS A 21 3.65 -8.24 -5.00
CA CYS A 21 4.49 -7.69 -6.07
C CYS A 21 4.82 -8.75 -7.12
N GLY A 22 5.09 -10.00 -6.69
CA GLY A 22 5.28 -11.12 -7.61
C GLY A 22 4.03 -11.42 -8.45
N ALA A 23 2.87 -11.41 -7.82
CA ALA A 23 1.58 -11.58 -8.53
C ALA A 23 1.35 -10.45 -9.54
N LEU A 24 1.61 -9.20 -9.16
CA LEU A 24 1.52 -8.06 -10.09
C LEU A 24 2.48 -8.17 -11.26
N GLN A 25 3.69 -8.66 -11.03
CA GLN A 25 4.66 -8.91 -12.09
C GLN A 25 4.11 -9.94 -13.09
N ALA A 26 3.57 -11.04 -12.61
CA ALA A 26 2.97 -12.06 -13.47
C ALA A 26 1.76 -11.51 -14.25
N LEU A 27 0.86 -10.79 -13.59
CA LEU A 27 -0.28 -10.15 -14.26
C LEU A 27 0.16 -9.20 -15.37
N LYS A 28 1.21 -8.42 -15.12
CA LYS A 28 1.80 -7.53 -16.13
C LYS A 28 2.33 -8.30 -17.34
N GLU A 29 3.03 -9.41 -17.12
CA GLU A 29 3.57 -10.28 -18.18
C GLU A 29 2.46 -10.90 -19.03
N TYR A 30 1.32 -11.20 -18.43
CA TYR A 30 0.12 -11.67 -19.14
C TYR A 30 -0.75 -10.54 -19.72
N GLY A 31 -0.32 -9.29 -19.61
CA GLY A 31 -1.06 -8.14 -20.16
C GLY A 31 -2.34 -7.80 -19.39
N VAL A 32 -2.50 -8.33 -18.18
CA VAL A 32 -3.68 -8.09 -17.34
C VAL A 32 -3.54 -6.75 -16.62
N LYS A 33 -4.56 -5.88 -16.77
CA LYS A 33 -4.60 -4.55 -16.15
C LYS A 33 -5.83 -4.42 -15.27
N ALA A 34 -5.64 -3.90 -14.06
CA ALA A 34 -6.74 -3.60 -13.16
C ALA A 34 -7.36 -2.23 -13.47
N ASP A 35 -8.68 -2.13 -13.29
CA ASP A 35 -9.43 -0.88 -13.39
C ASP A 35 -9.59 -0.20 -12.02
N VAL A 36 -9.49 -0.97 -10.95
CA VAL A 36 -9.61 -0.50 -9.57
C VAL A 36 -8.79 -1.40 -8.65
N LEU A 37 -8.22 -0.82 -7.63
CA LEU A 37 -7.41 -1.50 -6.63
C LEU A 37 -7.99 -1.28 -5.23
N ALA A 38 -7.80 -2.24 -4.35
CA ALA A 38 -8.08 -2.05 -2.93
C ALA A 38 -7.03 -2.75 -2.08
N GLY A 39 -6.85 -2.29 -0.85
CA GLY A 39 -5.88 -2.92 0.04
C GLY A 39 -6.01 -2.49 1.49
N THR A 40 -5.37 -3.28 2.34
CA THR A 40 -5.22 -2.96 3.76
C THR A 40 -3.78 -3.17 4.21
N SER A 41 -3.27 -2.34 5.14
CA SER A 41 -1.90 -2.44 5.66
C SER A 41 -0.86 -2.44 4.52
N ALA A 42 0.06 -3.37 4.51
CA ALA A 42 1.06 -3.53 3.45
C ALA A 42 0.45 -3.72 2.05
N GLY A 43 -0.74 -4.35 1.96
CA GLY A 43 -1.48 -4.46 0.70
C GLY A 43 -1.99 -3.10 0.18
N ALA A 44 -2.33 -2.17 1.06
CA ALA A 44 -2.69 -0.80 0.68
C ALA A 44 -1.49 -0.06 0.07
N MET A 45 -0.29 -0.26 0.61
CA MET A 45 0.94 0.30 0.04
C MET A 45 1.22 -0.25 -1.35
N VAL A 46 1.10 -1.58 -1.53
CA VAL A 46 1.26 -2.22 -2.85
C VAL A 46 0.25 -1.67 -3.85
N ALA A 47 -1.03 -1.54 -3.45
CA ALA A 47 -2.07 -0.98 -4.31
C ALA A 47 -1.74 0.46 -4.74
N ALA A 48 -1.37 1.31 -3.79
CA ALA A 48 -1.04 2.71 -4.06
C ALA A 48 0.20 2.85 -4.94
N PHE A 49 1.27 2.12 -4.65
CA PHE A 49 2.50 2.14 -5.44
C PHE A 49 2.27 1.61 -6.87
N HIS A 50 1.51 0.54 -7.01
CA HIS A 50 1.15 0.01 -8.33
C HIS A 50 0.33 1.02 -9.14
N SER A 51 -0.68 1.64 -8.52
CA SER A 51 -1.46 2.69 -9.16
C SER A 51 -0.60 3.89 -9.57
N ALA A 52 0.39 4.26 -8.76
CA ALA A 52 1.35 5.34 -9.06
C ALA A 52 2.32 5.00 -10.20
N GLY A 53 2.26 3.79 -10.76
CA GLY A 53 3.14 3.34 -11.84
C GLY A 53 4.51 2.82 -11.38
N ILE A 54 4.66 2.56 -10.07
CA ILE A 54 5.90 1.97 -9.56
C ILE A 54 5.94 0.49 -9.95
N GLU A 55 7.02 0.10 -10.61
CA GLU A 55 7.19 -1.26 -11.11
C GLU A 55 7.26 -2.29 -9.97
N PRO A 56 6.65 -3.50 -10.14
CA PRO A 56 6.67 -4.53 -9.13
C PRO A 56 8.06 -4.89 -8.63
N LYS A 57 9.05 -4.94 -9.53
CA LYS A 57 10.45 -5.19 -9.17
C LYS A 57 10.98 -4.11 -8.22
N ARG A 58 10.68 -2.84 -8.49
CA ARG A 58 11.09 -1.73 -7.62
C ARG A 58 10.40 -1.80 -6.26
N MET A 59 9.12 -2.20 -6.22
CA MET A 59 8.43 -2.42 -4.95
C MET A 59 9.08 -3.52 -4.11
N ILE A 60 9.54 -4.62 -4.73
CA ILE A 60 10.27 -5.68 -4.03
C ILE A 60 11.58 -5.14 -3.43
N GLU A 61 12.34 -4.35 -4.19
CA GLU A 61 13.57 -3.73 -3.71
C GLU A 61 13.30 -2.83 -2.50
N LEU A 62 12.27 -2.01 -2.55
CA LEU A 62 11.84 -1.14 -1.45
C LEU A 62 11.41 -1.95 -0.22
N CYS A 63 10.69 -3.06 -0.43
CA CYS A 63 10.29 -3.95 0.66
C CYS A 63 11.46 -4.77 1.23
N ALA A 64 12.52 -5.00 0.47
CA ALA A 64 13.71 -5.72 0.92
C ALA A 64 14.66 -4.85 1.76
N ASP A 65 14.45 -3.55 1.80
CA ASP A 65 15.27 -2.64 2.60
C ASP A 65 15.05 -2.89 4.10
N LYS A 66 16.07 -3.45 4.72
CA LYS A 66 16.06 -3.78 6.16
C LYS A 66 15.90 -2.54 7.05
N THR A 67 16.30 -1.37 6.56
CA THR A 67 16.17 -0.11 7.32
C THR A 67 14.71 0.27 7.47
N PHE A 68 13.89 0.08 6.45
CA PHE A 68 12.44 0.32 6.49
C PHE A 68 11.75 -0.46 7.61
N PHE A 69 11.99 -1.77 7.71
CA PHE A 69 11.35 -2.58 8.76
C PHE A 69 11.89 -2.28 10.16
N ARG A 70 13.18 -1.99 10.27
CA ARG A 70 13.78 -1.60 11.55
C ARG A 70 13.19 -0.29 12.05
N ASP A 71 13.06 0.71 11.18
CA ASP A 71 12.59 2.03 11.55
C ASP A 71 11.09 2.03 11.86
N MET A 72 10.31 1.17 11.20
CA MET A 72 8.90 0.93 11.54
C MET A 72 8.69 0.26 12.90
N ALA A 73 9.67 -0.47 13.42
CA ALA A 73 9.61 -1.10 14.72
C ALA A 73 10.04 -0.16 15.87
N THR A 74 10.31 1.11 15.58
CA THR A 74 10.69 2.10 16.62
C THR A 74 9.51 2.34 17.56
N PRO A 75 9.70 2.16 18.89
CA PRO A 75 8.64 2.41 19.87
C PRO A 75 8.20 3.87 19.84
N SER A 76 6.89 4.11 19.86
CA SER A 76 6.34 5.44 20.00
C SER A 76 6.57 5.98 21.41
N ARG A 77 6.90 7.26 21.54
CA ARG A 77 6.79 7.97 22.81
C ARG A 77 5.31 8.22 23.13
N PRO A 78 4.92 8.31 24.43
CA PRO A 78 3.56 8.06 24.90
C PRO A 78 2.54 9.11 24.45
N ARG A 79 1.99 8.98 23.25
CA ARG A 79 0.84 9.75 22.76
C ARG A 79 -0.06 8.92 21.84
N GLY A 80 -0.44 7.71 22.27
CA GLY A 80 -1.57 7.00 21.68
C GLY A 80 -1.26 5.89 20.69
N GLY A 81 -0.01 5.53 20.41
CA GLY A 81 0.35 4.40 19.56
C GLY A 81 1.47 3.56 20.15
N ILE A 82 1.53 2.26 19.80
CA ILE A 82 2.61 1.37 20.22
C ILE A 82 3.89 1.66 19.43
N PHE A 83 3.76 2.03 18.16
CA PHE A 83 4.87 2.35 17.26
C PHE A 83 4.75 3.76 16.67
N ASP A 84 5.90 4.35 16.35
CA ASP A 84 5.96 5.61 15.61
C ASP A 84 5.72 5.35 14.12
N SER A 85 4.69 5.99 13.56
CA SER A 85 4.36 5.87 12.12
C SER A 85 5.13 6.86 11.24
N SER A 86 5.91 7.77 11.81
CA SER A 86 6.65 8.79 11.06
C SER A 86 7.61 8.20 10.03
N PRO A 87 8.36 7.11 10.33
CA PRO A 87 9.25 6.50 9.33
C PRO A 87 8.48 5.98 8.10
N MET A 88 7.30 5.36 8.32
CA MET A 88 6.45 4.90 7.22
C MET A 88 5.97 6.08 6.37
N LEU A 89 5.52 7.16 7.00
CA LEU A 89 5.05 8.34 6.30
C LEU A 89 6.16 8.97 5.45
N ASN A 90 7.37 9.06 5.99
CA ASN A 90 8.53 9.58 5.25
C ASN A 90 8.87 8.67 4.07
N PHE A 91 8.92 7.35 4.28
CA PHE A 91 9.16 6.38 3.22
C PHE A 91 8.13 6.50 2.07
N ILE A 92 6.85 6.64 2.40
CA ILE A 92 5.81 6.84 1.39
C ILE A 92 6.04 8.15 0.64
N ARG A 93 6.32 9.25 1.33
CA ARG A 93 6.54 10.56 0.73
C ARG A 93 7.75 10.63 -0.20
N GLU A 94 8.81 9.90 0.13
CA GLU A 94 10.04 9.83 -0.67
C GLU A 94 9.87 8.98 -1.95
N ASN A 95 9.00 7.98 -1.91
CA ASN A 95 8.84 7.01 -2.99
C ASN A 95 7.53 7.15 -3.77
N MET A 96 6.62 8.04 -3.35
CA MET A 96 5.31 8.24 -3.96
C MET A 96 5.24 9.61 -4.65
N PRO A 97 5.04 9.66 -5.98
CA PRO A 97 4.96 10.93 -6.71
C PRO A 97 3.63 11.67 -6.49
N TYR A 98 2.61 11.00 -5.96
CA TYR A 98 1.29 11.56 -5.67
C TYR A 98 1.12 11.89 -4.19
N ARG A 99 0.36 12.94 -3.89
CA ARG A 99 0.12 13.40 -2.51
C ARG A 99 -1.22 12.94 -1.96
N ASN A 100 -2.21 12.78 -2.83
CA ASN A 100 -3.55 12.35 -2.45
C ASN A 100 -3.91 11.05 -3.17
N ILE A 101 -4.74 10.23 -2.55
CA ILE A 101 -5.21 8.96 -3.12
C ILE A 101 -6.06 9.22 -4.36
N GLU A 102 -6.80 10.32 -4.37
CA GLU A 102 -7.68 10.74 -5.45
C GLU A 102 -6.93 11.11 -6.74
N ASP A 103 -5.65 11.45 -6.62
CA ASP A 103 -4.80 11.83 -7.77
C ASP A 103 -4.20 10.60 -8.47
N LEU A 104 -4.35 9.41 -7.90
CA LEU A 104 -3.78 8.18 -8.45
C LEU A 104 -4.44 7.78 -9.78
N PRO A 105 -3.65 7.37 -10.78
CA PRO A 105 -4.16 7.00 -12.12
C PRO A 105 -5.19 5.86 -12.12
N ILE A 106 -4.99 4.84 -11.27
CA ILE A 106 -5.96 3.77 -11.05
C ILE A 106 -6.61 4.05 -9.69
N PRO A 107 -7.96 4.10 -9.59
CA PRO A 107 -8.63 4.29 -8.31
C PRO A 107 -8.20 3.27 -7.27
N VAL A 108 -7.85 3.74 -6.07
CA VAL A 108 -7.42 2.92 -4.95
C VAL A 108 -8.34 3.13 -3.76
N HIS A 109 -8.79 2.03 -3.15
CA HIS A 109 -9.54 2.06 -1.91
C HIS A 109 -8.70 1.47 -0.78
N ILE A 110 -8.52 2.23 0.29
CA ILE A 110 -7.74 1.82 1.47
C ILE A 110 -8.69 1.60 2.64
N VAL A 111 -8.59 0.43 3.25
CA VAL A 111 -9.41 0.07 4.40
C VAL A 111 -8.60 0.21 5.68
N ALA A 112 -9.16 0.92 6.65
CA ALA A 112 -8.61 1.10 7.98
C ALA A 112 -9.69 0.90 9.07
N SER A 113 -9.25 0.61 10.29
CA SER A 113 -10.11 0.55 11.47
C SER A 113 -10.09 1.90 12.20
N ASP A 114 -11.26 2.50 12.37
CA ASP A 114 -11.45 3.64 13.24
C ASP A 114 -11.63 3.13 14.67
N MET A 115 -10.56 3.21 15.46
CA MET A 115 -10.55 2.67 16.82
C MET A 115 -11.39 3.50 17.78
N ASP A 116 -11.57 4.78 17.52
CA ASP A 116 -12.35 5.66 18.40
C ASP A 116 -13.85 5.38 18.29
N HIS A 117 -14.30 4.95 17.11
CA HIS A 117 -15.71 4.67 16.85
C HIS A 117 -16.02 3.19 16.62
N GLY A 118 -15.01 2.30 16.66
CA GLY A 118 -15.20 0.87 16.42
C GLY A 118 -15.75 0.53 15.03
N LYS A 119 -15.37 1.28 14.01
CA LYS A 119 -15.91 1.17 12.64
C LYS A 119 -14.82 0.92 11.61
N VAL A 120 -15.23 0.31 10.51
CA VAL A 120 -14.39 0.26 9.30
C VAL A 120 -14.53 1.60 8.57
N LYS A 121 -13.38 2.15 8.16
CA LYS A 121 -13.31 3.34 7.30
C LYS A 121 -12.65 2.97 5.98
N VAL A 122 -13.25 3.41 4.89
CA VAL A 122 -12.74 3.27 3.53
C VAL A 122 -12.40 4.65 3.01
N PHE A 123 -11.20 4.78 2.50
CA PHE A 123 -10.68 5.99 1.87
C PHE A 123 -10.64 5.80 0.36
#